data_7dcbdbcbfe9894858cf773bf8b3be573
#
_entry.id   7dcbdbcbfe9894858cf773bf8b3be573
#
_cell.length_a   1.000
_cell.length_b   1.000
_cell.length_c   1.000
_cell.angle_alpha   90.00
_cell.angle_beta   90.00
_cell.angle_gamma   90.00
#
_symmetry.space_group_name_H-M   'P 1'
#
loop_
_entity.id
_entity.type
_entity.pdbx_description
1 polymer ?
#
loop_
_entity_poly.entity_id
_entity_poly.type
_entity_poly.pdbx_seq_one_letter_code
_entity_poly.pdbx_strand_id
1 'polypeptide(L)'
;MVDVNIKGVLYFLSAVMPNMIQQGSGHIVNVGSVAGRRPFPGASVYAATKFAVRALSWGLHLELGAAHGIRVTDIQPGYVSTDLLAEQPETLASWSEAWTGRRTLEPEDVARSIVFAVTSPDHVSVSEILVRPTDQPT
;
A
#
# COMPACT_ATOMS: atom_id res chain seq x y z
N MET A 1 -8.49 9.97 8.97
CA MET A 1 -8.08 9.25 7.73
C MET A 1 -6.98 9.99 6.97
N VAL A 2 -7.17 11.24 6.50
CA VAL A 2 -6.13 12.02 5.81
C VAL A 2 -4.86 12.18 6.66
N ASP A 3 -5.01 12.53 7.94
CA ASP A 3 -3.85 12.72 8.83
C ASP A 3 -3.03 11.45 9.01
N VAL A 4 -3.67 10.28 9.08
CA VAL A 4 -2.97 9.00 9.23
C VAL A 4 -2.44 8.51 7.88
N ASN A 5 -3.29 8.41 6.86
CA ASN A 5 -2.96 7.75 5.62
C ASN A 5 -2.05 8.58 4.68
N ILE A 6 -2.07 9.91 4.81
CA ILE A 6 -1.24 10.81 3.98
C ILE A 6 -0.18 11.48 4.84
N LYS A 7 -0.56 12.31 5.81
CA LYS A 7 0.42 13.07 6.62
C LYS A 7 1.33 12.13 7.42
N GLY A 8 0.77 11.03 8.00
CA GLY A 8 1.57 10.03 8.71
C GLY A 8 2.67 9.42 7.83
N VAL A 9 2.35 9.08 6.57
CA VAL A 9 3.34 8.60 5.60
C VAL A 9 4.39 9.67 5.32
N LEU A 10 3.99 10.93 5.08
CA LEU A 10 4.91 12.03 4.82
C LEU A 10 5.84 12.30 6.01
N TYR A 11 5.32 12.27 7.25
CA TYR A 11 6.14 12.45 8.45
C TYR A 11 7.16 11.32 8.62
N PHE A 12 6.74 10.09 8.41
CA PHE A 12 7.67 8.95 8.47
C PHE A 12 8.76 9.07 7.40
N LEU A 13 8.40 9.39 6.17
CA LEU A 13 9.35 9.60 5.08
C LEU A 13 10.34 10.72 5.40
N SER A 14 9.86 11.86 5.91
CA SER A 14 10.74 12.97 6.28
C SER A 14 11.78 12.60 7.36
N ALA A 15 11.43 11.65 8.22
CA ALA A 15 12.32 11.17 9.27
C ALA A 15 13.38 10.16 8.77
N VAL A 16 13.03 9.30 7.80
CA VAL A 16 13.92 8.20 7.39
C VAL A 16 14.74 8.53 6.13
N MET A 17 14.20 9.32 5.21
CA MET A 17 14.85 9.61 3.92
C MET A 17 16.25 10.25 4.05
N PRO A 18 16.51 11.21 4.94
CA PRO A 18 17.86 11.80 5.05
C PRO A 18 18.95 10.74 5.31
N ASN A 19 18.66 9.77 6.17
CA ASN A 19 19.60 8.69 6.47
C ASN A 19 19.78 7.74 5.28
N MET A 20 18.72 7.38 4.59
CA MET A 20 18.80 6.53 3.40
C MET A 20 19.58 7.21 2.26
N ILE A 21 19.36 8.52 2.05
CA ILE A 21 20.08 9.31 1.05
C ILE A 21 21.59 9.35 1.40
N GLN A 22 21.91 9.59 2.67
CA GLN A 22 23.31 9.59 3.12
C GLN A 22 23.98 8.23 2.96
N GLN A 23 23.25 7.14 3.18
CA GLN A 23 23.75 5.77 2.99
C GLN A 23 23.89 5.39 1.51
N GLY A 24 23.21 6.08 0.60
CA GLY A 24 23.14 5.70 -0.81
C GLY A 24 22.40 4.38 -1.05
N SER A 25 21.57 3.96 -0.11
CA SER A 25 20.80 2.71 -0.20
C SER A 25 19.60 2.72 0.73
N GLY A 26 18.56 1.99 0.36
CA GLY A 26 17.36 1.84 1.18
C GLY A 26 16.21 1.20 0.40
N HIS A 27 15.17 0.85 1.13
CA HIS A 27 13.94 0.37 0.51
C HIS A 27 12.72 0.89 1.31
N ILE A 28 11.92 1.71 0.67
CA ILE A 28 10.66 2.21 1.20
C ILE A 28 9.54 1.29 0.70
N VAL A 29 8.78 0.71 1.63
CA VAL A 29 7.60 -0.10 1.29
C VAL A 29 6.37 0.59 1.85
N ASN A 30 5.52 1.06 0.97
CA ASN A 30 4.22 1.63 1.32
C ASN A 30 3.12 0.58 1.17
N VAL A 31 2.15 0.58 2.08
CA VAL A 31 0.98 -0.27 1.97
C VAL A 31 -0.19 0.57 1.43
N GLY A 32 -0.36 0.49 0.13
CA GLY A 32 -1.48 1.10 -0.59
C GLY A 32 -2.78 0.32 -0.43
N SER A 33 -3.49 0.11 -1.53
CA SER A 33 -4.72 -0.67 -1.61
C SER A 33 -5.15 -0.81 -3.08
N VAL A 34 -5.98 -1.80 -3.42
CA VAL A 34 -6.76 -1.81 -4.66
C VAL A 34 -7.59 -0.53 -4.82
N ALA A 35 -8.02 0.09 -3.71
CA ALA A 35 -8.72 1.36 -3.71
C ALA A 35 -7.87 2.53 -4.25
N GLY A 36 -6.54 2.40 -4.29
CA GLY A 36 -5.63 3.33 -4.94
C GLY A 36 -5.56 3.17 -6.47
N ARG A 37 -6.29 2.21 -7.03
CA ARG A 37 -6.43 2.00 -8.48
C ARG A 37 -7.85 2.26 -8.97
N ARG A 38 -8.82 1.88 -8.19
CA ARG A 38 -10.24 1.98 -8.55
C ARG A 38 -11.05 2.35 -7.31
N PRO A 39 -11.69 3.52 -7.30
CA PRO A 39 -12.60 3.88 -6.21
C PRO A 39 -13.87 3.04 -6.29
N PHE A 40 -14.55 2.93 -5.17
CA PHE A 40 -15.82 2.21 -5.05
C PHE A 40 -16.81 2.99 -4.17
N PRO A 41 -18.12 2.76 -4.33
CA PRO A 41 -19.13 3.48 -3.55
C PRO A 41 -18.90 3.36 -2.03
N GLY A 42 -19.10 4.44 -1.32
CA GLY A 42 -18.89 4.53 0.14
C GLY A 42 -17.44 4.75 0.59
N ALA A 43 -16.44 4.60 -0.30
CA ALA A 43 -15.03 4.71 0.07
C ALA A 43 -14.27 5.85 -0.62
N SER A 44 -14.96 6.91 -1.06
CA SER A 44 -14.33 7.98 -1.86
C SER A 44 -13.14 8.63 -1.16
N VAL A 45 -13.26 8.99 0.12
CA VAL A 45 -12.16 9.60 0.88
C VAL A 45 -11.03 8.61 1.11
N TYR A 46 -11.35 7.36 1.45
CA TYR A 46 -10.36 6.31 1.59
C TYR A 46 -9.61 6.07 0.28
N ALA A 47 -10.33 5.92 -0.82
CA ALA A 47 -9.74 5.75 -2.14
C ALA A 47 -8.81 6.94 -2.48
N ALA A 48 -9.26 8.17 -2.27
CA ALA A 48 -8.42 9.36 -2.50
C ALA A 48 -7.10 9.30 -1.71
N THR A 49 -7.14 8.86 -0.43
CA THR A 49 -5.89 8.69 0.34
C THR A 49 -4.99 7.60 -0.24
N LYS A 50 -5.55 6.51 -0.73
CA LYS A 50 -4.77 5.41 -1.31
C LYS A 50 -4.25 5.72 -2.71
N PHE A 51 -4.96 6.51 -3.52
CA PHE A 51 -4.43 7.13 -4.74
C PHE A 51 -3.25 8.06 -4.44
N ALA A 52 -3.35 8.87 -3.36
CA ALA A 52 -2.25 9.73 -2.93
C ALA A 52 -1.00 8.92 -2.55
N VAL A 53 -1.14 7.83 -1.78
CA VAL A 53 -0.02 6.94 -1.41
C VAL A 53 0.63 6.32 -2.65
N ARG A 54 -0.18 5.86 -3.61
CA ARG A 54 0.31 5.31 -4.87
C ARG A 54 1.09 6.35 -5.68
N ALA A 55 0.52 7.56 -5.86
CA ALA A 55 1.19 8.64 -6.58
C ALA A 55 2.50 9.05 -5.89
N LEU A 56 2.49 9.14 -4.54
CA LEU A 56 3.68 9.42 -3.75
C LEU A 56 4.75 8.35 -3.94
N SER A 57 4.38 7.07 -3.89
CA SER A 57 5.33 5.96 -4.09
C SER A 57 5.97 6.01 -5.47
N TRP A 58 5.20 6.33 -6.49
CA TRP A 58 5.72 6.50 -7.86
C TRP A 58 6.67 7.70 -7.97
N GLY A 59 6.28 8.87 -7.41
CA GLY A 59 7.14 10.06 -7.37
C GLY A 59 8.47 9.80 -6.66
N LEU A 60 8.43 9.18 -5.48
CA LEU A 60 9.62 8.80 -4.72
C LEU A 60 10.53 7.84 -5.49
N HIS A 61 9.97 6.88 -6.23
CA HIS A 61 10.76 6.00 -7.09
C HIS A 61 11.55 6.78 -8.14
N LEU A 62 10.92 7.76 -8.78
CA LEU A 62 11.56 8.60 -9.81
C LEU A 62 12.64 9.51 -9.21
N GLU A 63 12.39 10.07 -8.01
CA GLU A 63 13.30 11.00 -7.36
C GLU A 63 14.48 10.31 -6.69
N LEU A 64 14.27 9.14 -6.09
CA LEU A 64 15.25 8.49 -5.22
C LEU A 64 15.97 7.32 -5.87
N GLY A 65 15.36 6.66 -6.86
CA GLY A 65 15.90 5.44 -7.46
C GLY A 65 17.26 5.65 -8.10
N ALA A 66 17.29 6.38 -9.18
CA ALA A 66 18.53 6.62 -9.93
C ALA A 66 19.53 7.53 -9.19
N ALA A 67 19.03 8.51 -8.42
CA ALA A 67 19.86 9.48 -7.75
C ALA A 67 20.53 8.95 -6.46
N HIS A 68 19.86 8.04 -5.75
CA HIS A 68 20.29 7.64 -4.40
C HIS A 68 20.29 6.12 -4.16
N GLY A 69 19.98 5.30 -5.17
CA GLY A 69 19.93 3.84 -5.01
C GLY A 69 18.83 3.35 -4.05
N ILE A 70 17.79 4.15 -3.84
CA ILE A 70 16.70 3.81 -2.91
C ILE A 70 15.54 3.23 -3.70
N ARG A 71 15.14 2.01 -3.36
CA ARG A 71 13.98 1.35 -3.96
C ARG A 71 12.70 1.79 -3.29
N VAL A 72 11.61 1.81 -4.04
CA VAL A 72 10.27 2.12 -3.51
C VAL A 72 9.28 1.08 -4.04
N THR A 73 8.51 0.50 -3.13
CA THR A 73 7.46 -0.48 -3.46
C THR A 73 6.13 -0.02 -2.89
N ASP A 74 5.08 -0.08 -3.69
CA ASP A 74 3.69 0.08 -3.27
C ASP A 74 2.99 -1.29 -3.29
N ILE A 75 2.71 -1.83 -2.11
CA ILE A 75 1.91 -3.06 -1.97
C ILE A 75 0.44 -2.67 -1.96
N GLN A 76 -0.35 -3.24 -2.84
CA GLN A 76 -1.76 -2.89 -3.05
C GLN A 76 -2.67 -4.08 -2.75
N PRO A 77 -2.98 -4.33 -1.46
CA PRO A 77 -3.85 -5.43 -1.09
C PRO A 77 -5.30 -5.18 -1.52
N GLY A 78 -5.97 -6.27 -1.83
CA GLY A 78 -7.43 -6.35 -1.87
C GLY A 78 -8.01 -6.49 -0.47
N TYR A 79 -9.07 -7.29 -0.37
CA TYR A 79 -9.73 -7.54 0.90
C TYR A 79 -8.87 -8.46 1.79
N VAL A 80 -8.47 -7.95 2.94
CA VAL A 80 -7.67 -8.66 3.96
C VAL A 80 -8.49 -8.81 5.23
N SER A 81 -8.47 -9.99 5.83
CA SER A 81 -9.11 -10.26 7.12
C SER A 81 -8.35 -9.56 8.24
N THR A 82 -8.84 -8.39 8.66
CA THR A 82 -8.23 -7.56 9.71
C THR A 82 -9.30 -6.82 10.50
N ASP A 83 -8.97 -6.37 11.70
CA ASP A 83 -9.83 -5.55 12.57
C ASP A 83 -10.25 -4.23 11.91
N LEU A 84 -9.48 -3.73 10.96
CA LEU A 84 -9.81 -2.51 10.20
C LEU A 84 -11.22 -2.56 9.59
N LEU A 85 -11.68 -3.74 9.22
CA LEU A 85 -13.01 -3.94 8.62
C LEU A 85 -14.09 -4.19 9.67
N ALA A 86 -13.73 -4.76 10.82
CA ALA A 86 -14.66 -4.99 11.93
C ALA A 86 -15.10 -3.69 12.61
N GLU A 87 -14.26 -2.65 12.56
CA GLU A 87 -14.50 -1.35 13.19
C GLU A 87 -15.13 -0.30 12.24
N GLN A 88 -15.51 -0.71 11.02
CA GLN A 88 -15.98 0.24 10.02
C GLN A 88 -17.45 0.68 10.24
N PRO A 89 -17.78 1.97 9.99
CA PRO A 89 -19.16 2.45 10.05
C PRO A 89 -20.08 1.67 9.10
N GLU A 90 -21.39 1.69 9.41
CA GLU A 90 -22.45 1.00 8.64
C GLU A 90 -22.39 1.21 7.12
N THR A 91 -21.79 2.30 6.64
CA THR A 91 -21.58 2.58 5.21
C THR A 91 -20.63 1.59 4.53
N LEU A 92 -19.79 0.88 5.30
CA LEU A 92 -18.91 -0.18 4.80
C LEU A 92 -19.43 -1.59 5.17
N ALA A 93 -20.50 -1.68 5.94
CA ALA A 93 -21.18 -2.95 6.25
C ALA A 93 -21.61 -3.66 4.96
N SER A 94 -22.11 -2.92 3.96
CA SER A 94 -22.44 -3.45 2.64
C SER A 94 -21.25 -4.11 1.92
N TRP A 95 -20.03 -3.73 2.27
CA TRP A 95 -18.79 -4.33 1.77
C TRP A 95 -18.49 -5.65 2.48
N SER A 96 -18.59 -5.67 3.81
CA SER A 96 -18.41 -6.91 4.57
C SER A 96 -19.48 -7.94 4.20
N GLU A 97 -20.72 -7.51 3.96
CA GLU A 97 -21.80 -8.38 3.47
C GLU A 97 -21.51 -8.95 2.07
N ALA A 98 -21.01 -8.11 1.15
CA ALA A 98 -20.62 -8.55 -0.20
C ALA A 98 -19.47 -9.58 -0.18
N TRP A 99 -18.72 -9.65 0.93
CA TRP A 99 -17.62 -10.62 1.14
C TRP A 99 -17.99 -11.80 2.04
N THR A 100 -19.20 -11.84 2.58
CA THR A 100 -19.66 -12.95 3.41
C THR A 100 -19.59 -14.27 2.62
N GLY A 101 -18.88 -15.25 3.19
CA GLY A 101 -18.67 -16.56 2.56
C GLY A 101 -17.63 -16.61 1.43
N ARG A 102 -16.96 -15.50 1.10
CA ARG A 102 -15.84 -15.48 0.15
C ARG A 102 -14.50 -15.64 0.88
N ARG A 103 -13.51 -16.17 0.18
CA ARG A 103 -12.14 -16.21 0.69
C ARG A 103 -11.54 -14.80 0.68
N THR A 104 -10.88 -14.46 1.76
CA THR A 104 -10.15 -13.20 1.93
C THR A 104 -8.65 -13.47 1.90
N LEU A 105 -7.85 -12.42 1.77
CA LEU A 105 -6.42 -12.53 2.10
C LEU A 105 -6.29 -12.57 3.62
N GLU A 106 -5.26 -13.25 4.07
CA GLU A 106 -4.75 -13.12 5.43
C GLU A 106 -3.58 -12.12 5.47
N PRO A 107 -3.27 -11.50 6.63
CA PRO A 107 -2.14 -10.59 6.76
C PRO A 107 -0.82 -11.18 6.25
N GLU A 108 -0.63 -12.49 6.42
CA GLU A 108 0.54 -13.24 5.95
C GLU A 108 0.67 -13.24 4.42
N ASP A 109 -0.42 -13.16 3.67
CA ASP A 109 -0.39 -13.06 2.21
C ASP A 109 0.23 -11.73 1.77
N VAL A 110 -0.12 -10.66 2.49
CA VAL A 110 0.46 -9.34 2.28
C VAL A 110 1.93 -9.32 2.71
N ALA A 111 2.24 -9.91 3.86
CA ALA A 111 3.62 -10.00 4.36
C ALA A 111 4.54 -10.76 3.39
N ARG A 112 4.08 -11.86 2.79
CA ARG A 112 4.83 -12.58 1.74
C ARG A 112 5.15 -11.69 0.53
N SER A 113 4.22 -10.83 0.14
CA SER A 113 4.45 -9.88 -0.96
C SER A 113 5.50 -8.83 -0.60
N ILE A 114 5.51 -8.36 0.65
CA ILE A 114 6.54 -7.45 1.16
C ILE A 114 7.90 -8.14 1.17
N VAL A 115 7.98 -9.36 1.71
CA VAL A 115 9.24 -10.14 1.75
C VAL A 115 9.78 -10.34 0.34
N PHE A 116 8.95 -10.71 -0.63
CA PHE A 116 9.36 -10.84 -2.03
C PHE A 116 10.00 -9.55 -2.57
N ALA A 117 9.39 -8.40 -2.31
CA ALA A 117 9.92 -7.12 -2.78
C ALA A 117 11.26 -6.77 -2.12
N VAL A 118 11.37 -6.93 -0.78
CA VAL A 118 12.57 -6.50 -0.06
C VAL A 118 13.77 -7.43 -0.26
N THR A 119 13.52 -8.71 -0.56
CA THR A 119 14.57 -9.71 -0.83
C THR A 119 14.99 -9.76 -2.30
N SER A 120 14.35 -8.98 -3.17
CA SER A 120 14.79 -8.85 -4.57
C SER A 120 16.19 -8.22 -4.65
N PRO A 121 17.01 -8.57 -5.65
CA PRO A 121 18.35 -8.01 -5.83
C PRO A 121 18.34 -6.47 -5.90
N ASP A 122 19.38 -5.81 -5.45
CA ASP A 122 19.45 -4.35 -5.32
C ASP A 122 19.19 -3.56 -6.61
N HIS A 123 19.53 -4.15 -7.76
CA HIS A 123 19.27 -3.55 -9.07
C HIS A 123 17.82 -3.77 -9.57
N VAL A 124 17.01 -4.54 -8.82
CA VAL A 124 15.62 -4.84 -9.15
C VAL A 124 14.70 -3.99 -8.28
N SER A 125 13.94 -3.10 -8.91
CA SER A 125 12.88 -2.35 -8.24
C SER A 125 11.52 -2.97 -8.54
N VAL A 126 10.95 -3.63 -7.53
CA VAL A 126 9.56 -4.11 -7.59
C VAL A 126 8.66 -2.93 -7.20
N SER A 127 8.22 -2.15 -8.19
CA SER A 127 7.57 -0.86 -7.94
C SER A 127 6.14 -0.99 -7.41
N GLU A 128 5.37 -1.96 -7.89
CA GLU A 128 3.99 -2.19 -7.45
C GLU A 128 3.71 -3.69 -7.35
N ILE A 129 3.03 -4.11 -6.28
CA ILE A 129 2.45 -5.45 -6.16
C ILE A 129 0.97 -5.34 -5.85
N LEU A 130 0.15 -5.80 -6.77
CA LEU A 130 -1.29 -5.94 -6.60
C LEU A 130 -1.60 -7.36 -6.17
N VAL A 131 -2.07 -7.55 -4.95
CA VAL A 131 -2.46 -8.87 -4.41
C VAL A 131 -3.91 -8.85 -3.96
N ARG A 132 -4.71 -9.81 -4.45
CA ARG A 132 -6.15 -9.86 -4.21
C ARG A 132 -6.59 -11.30 -3.93
N PRO A 133 -7.67 -11.49 -3.17
CA PRO A 133 -8.39 -12.76 -3.21
C PRO A 133 -8.76 -13.12 -4.65
N THR A 134 -8.65 -14.39 -5.01
CA THR A 134 -9.03 -14.86 -6.36
C THR A 134 -10.47 -14.52 -6.71
N ASP A 135 -11.34 -14.47 -5.71
CA ASP A 135 -12.78 -14.21 -5.87
C ASP A 135 -13.11 -12.70 -5.89
N GLN A 136 -12.10 -11.81 -5.75
CA GLN A 136 -12.33 -10.37 -5.78
C GLN A 136 -12.45 -9.86 -7.21
N PRO A 137 -13.64 -9.34 -7.62
CA PRO A 137 -13.78 -8.68 -8.90
C PRO A 137 -12.91 -7.43 -9.00
N THR A 138 -12.58 -7.07 -10.20
CA THR A 138 -11.79 -5.85 -10.50
C THR A 138 -12.62 -4.58 -10.37
#